data_468fcc7aa6ff57fb81159a09466750c9
#
_entry.id   468fcc7aa6ff57fb81159a09466750c9
#
_cell.length_a   1.000
_cell.length_b   1.000
_cell.length_c   1.000
_cell.angle_alpha   90.00
_cell.angle_beta   90.00
_cell.angle_gamma   90.00
#
_symmetry.space_group_name_H-M   'P 1'
#
loop_
_entity.id
_entity.type
_entity.pdbx_description
1 polymer ?
#
loop_
_entity_poly.entity_id
_entity_poly.type
_entity_poly.pdbx_seq_one_letter_code
_entity_poly.pdbx_strand_id
1 'polypeptide(L)'
;MEIYIVRHGETVWNKKKLLQGRTDIELSDKGRELARITGENLRDTHFNMVFSSPLKRAYETASLIVGDRDIPIVKNDLIKEMCFGNWEGQNMSELLADGGQDFQYFFKHPELYHPVGNGESFEELCQRAARFMTEYVEPLSSKYSRIMIVAHGAINKAMMMHVKKHPLEEFW
;
A
#
# COMPACT_ATOMS: atom_id res chain seq x y z
N MET A 1 -2.11 18.02 10.96
CA MET A 1 -1.54 16.69 11.24
C MET A 1 -0.66 16.25 10.07
N GLU A 2 0.56 15.79 10.33
CA GLU A 2 1.44 15.18 9.33
C GLU A 2 1.10 13.70 9.15
N ILE A 3 1.16 13.23 7.90
CA ILE A 3 0.88 11.83 7.56
C ILE A 3 2.08 11.27 6.80
N TYR A 4 2.73 10.27 7.36
CA TYR A 4 3.80 9.51 6.71
C TYR A 4 3.18 8.28 6.03
N ILE A 5 3.22 8.24 4.72
CA ILE A 5 2.74 7.08 3.94
C ILE A 5 3.96 6.25 3.54
N VAL A 6 3.99 5.00 4.01
CA VAL A 6 5.11 4.07 3.81
C VAL A 6 4.63 2.86 3.02
N ARG A 7 5.38 2.48 2.00
CA ARG A 7 5.18 1.20 1.31
C ARG A 7 5.92 0.10 2.07
N HIS A 8 5.32 -1.09 2.17
CA HIS A 8 5.96 -2.26 2.76
C HIS A 8 7.35 -2.54 2.15
N GLY A 9 8.23 -3.18 2.91
CA GLY A 9 9.56 -3.60 2.49
C GLY A 9 9.54 -4.63 1.34
N GLU A 10 10.72 -4.89 0.77
CA GLU A 10 10.88 -5.89 -0.29
C GLU A 10 10.42 -7.27 0.17
N THR A 11 9.67 -7.98 -0.68
CA THR A 11 9.24 -9.36 -0.45
C THR A 11 10.01 -10.34 -1.33
N VAL A 12 9.88 -11.63 -1.04
CA VAL A 12 10.45 -12.70 -1.90
C VAL A 12 9.86 -12.68 -3.31
N TRP A 13 8.62 -12.20 -3.48
CA TRP A 13 7.98 -12.05 -4.79
C TRP A 13 8.45 -10.80 -5.54
N ASN A 14 8.80 -9.72 -4.86
CA ASN A 14 9.42 -8.56 -5.51
C ASN A 14 10.72 -8.94 -6.23
N LYS A 15 11.57 -9.78 -5.60
CA LYS A 15 12.81 -10.28 -6.23
C LYS A 15 12.52 -11.05 -7.51
N LYS A 16 11.42 -11.79 -7.57
CA LYS A 16 10.99 -12.59 -8.72
C LYS A 16 10.13 -11.80 -9.71
N LYS A 17 9.88 -10.52 -9.46
CA LYS A 17 8.98 -9.65 -10.25
C LYS A 17 7.56 -10.23 -10.40
N LEU A 18 7.06 -10.92 -9.37
CA LEU A 18 5.71 -11.46 -9.35
C LEU A 18 4.73 -10.43 -8.78
N LEU A 19 3.56 -10.34 -9.42
CA LEU A 19 2.47 -9.46 -8.98
C LEU A 19 1.84 -10.00 -7.69
N GLN A 20 1.75 -9.17 -6.63
CA GLN A 20 1.38 -9.67 -5.30
C GLN A 20 -0.09 -9.50 -4.96
N GLY A 21 -0.63 -8.31 -5.18
CA GLY A 21 -2.01 -8.00 -4.83
C GLY A 21 -2.34 -8.30 -3.37
N ARG A 22 -3.39 -9.08 -3.15
CA ARG A 22 -3.86 -9.52 -1.82
C ARG A 22 -3.26 -10.83 -1.35
N THR A 23 -2.49 -11.53 -2.21
CA THR A 23 -1.74 -12.72 -1.79
C THR A 23 -0.77 -12.34 -0.67
N ASP A 24 -0.81 -13.12 0.42
CA ASP A 24 -0.13 -12.76 1.66
C ASP A 24 1.31 -13.31 1.70
N ILE A 25 2.23 -12.54 1.14
CA ILE A 25 3.64 -12.87 0.96
C ILE A 25 4.48 -12.19 2.05
N GLU A 26 5.51 -12.90 2.54
CA GLU A 26 6.43 -12.42 3.57
C GLU A 26 7.49 -11.46 3.01
N LEU A 27 8.07 -10.65 3.89
CA LEU A 27 9.24 -9.85 3.58
C LEU A 27 10.44 -10.74 3.26
N SER A 28 11.32 -10.23 2.40
CA SER A 28 12.67 -10.76 2.27
C SER A 28 13.54 -10.29 3.44
N ASP A 29 14.69 -10.95 3.66
CA ASP A 29 15.65 -10.51 4.69
C ASP A 29 16.10 -9.07 4.47
N LYS A 30 16.33 -8.69 3.20
CA LYS A 30 16.65 -7.31 2.82
C LYS A 30 15.49 -6.36 3.13
N GLY A 31 14.24 -6.78 2.90
CA GLY A 31 13.06 -5.98 3.26
C GLY A 31 12.96 -5.75 4.75
N ARG A 32 13.25 -6.77 5.57
CA ARG A 32 13.31 -6.66 7.03
C ARG A 32 14.41 -5.72 7.50
N GLU A 33 15.61 -5.86 6.93
CA GLU A 33 16.75 -5.00 7.25
C GLU A 33 16.44 -3.53 6.95
N LEU A 34 15.95 -3.22 5.74
CA LEU A 34 15.58 -1.86 5.36
C LEU A 34 14.47 -1.28 6.25
N ALA A 35 13.51 -2.10 6.69
CA ALA A 35 12.48 -1.65 7.61
C ALA A 35 13.07 -1.27 8.99
N ARG A 36 14.05 -2.03 9.51
CA ARG A 36 14.75 -1.68 10.75
C ARG A 36 15.55 -0.38 10.60
N ILE A 37 16.32 -0.24 9.51
CA ILE A 37 17.08 0.99 9.21
C ILE A 37 16.13 2.20 9.12
N THR A 38 14.95 2.02 8.50
CA THR A 38 13.92 3.08 8.46
C THR A 38 13.46 3.44 9.86
N GLY A 39 13.24 2.44 10.73
CA GLY A 39 12.87 2.64 12.13
C GLY A 39 13.93 3.41 12.92
N GLU A 40 15.21 3.08 12.72
CA GLU A 40 16.35 3.79 13.34
C GLU A 40 16.41 5.26 12.87
N ASN A 41 16.26 5.52 11.59
CA ASN A 41 16.25 6.87 11.03
C ASN A 41 15.04 7.71 11.50
N LEU A 42 13.94 7.06 11.87
CA LEU A 42 12.73 7.68 12.42
C LEU A 42 12.66 7.61 13.94
N ARG A 43 13.75 7.25 14.63
CA ARG A 43 13.75 7.05 16.08
C ARG A 43 13.30 8.28 16.85
N ASP A 44 13.79 9.45 16.43
CA ASP A 44 13.47 10.73 17.07
C ASP A 44 12.18 11.37 16.53
N THR A 45 11.53 10.71 15.56
CA THR A 45 10.25 11.14 15.03
C THR A 45 9.12 10.55 15.85
N HIS A 46 8.42 11.41 16.61
CA HIS A 46 7.27 10.97 17.39
C HIS A 46 6.05 10.72 16.50
N PHE A 47 5.48 9.54 16.56
CA PHE A 47 4.19 9.18 15.95
C PHE A 47 3.18 8.89 17.05
N ASN A 48 1.98 9.44 16.93
CA ASN A 48 0.89 9.19 17.87
C ASN A 48 0.29 7.78 17.67
N MET A 49 0.27 7.29 16.43
CA MET A 49 -0.17 5.94 16.07
C MET A 49 0.28 5.55 14.66
N VAL A 50 0.18 4.27 14.37
CA VAL A 50 0.44 3.69 13.06
C VAL A 50 -0.78 2.92 12.59
N PHE A 51 -1.26 3.18 11.37
CA PHE A 51 -2.16 2.28 10.67
C PHE A 51 -1.35 1.32 9.80
N SER A 52 -1.74 0.06 9.75
CA SER A 52 -1.11 -0.93 8.88
C SER A 52 -2.14 -1.74 8.12
N SER A 53 -1.85 -2.02 6.85
CA SER A 53 -2.52 -3.13 6.17
C SER A 53 -2.33 -4.41 6.98
N PRO A 54 -3.35 -5.30 7.08
CA PRO A 54 -3.23 -6.56 7.80
C PRO A 54 -2.33 -7.58 7.10
N LEU A 55 -1.98 -7.38 5.80
CA LEU A 55 -1.10 -8.28 5.08
C LEU A 55 0.29 -8.32 5.72
N LYS A 56 0.84 -9.54 5.88
CA LYS A 56 2.08 -9.81 6.63
C LYS A 56 3.20 -8.84 6.31
N ARG A 57 3.49 -8.61 5.01
CA ARG A 57 4.57 -7.72 4.57
C ARG A 57 4.43 -6.29 5.08
N ALA A 58 3.20 -5.75 5.12
CA ALA A 58 2.97 -4.39 5.60
C ALA A 58 2.98 -4.33 7.13
N TYR A 59 2.33 -5.27 7.79
CA TYR A 59 2.30 -5.31 9.23
C TYR A 59 3.69 -5.57 9.84
N GLU A 60 4.47 -6.49 9.27
CA GLU A 60 5.85 -6.73 9.69
C GLU A 60 6.73 -5.50 9.46
N THR A 61 6.55 -4.81 8.32
CA THR A 61 7.25 -3.53 8.06
C THR A 61 6.90 -2.49 9.13
N ALA A 62 5.62 -2.31 9.46
CA ALA A 62 5.18 -1.39 10.50
C ALA A 62 5.79 -1.73 11.86
N SER A 63 5.77 -3.02 12.24
CA SER A 63 6.32 -3.51 13.50
C SER A 63 7.83 -3.27 13.60
N LEU A 64 8.58 -3.52 12.52
CA LEU A 64 10.02 -3.29 12.47
C LEU A 64 10.39 -1.80 12.52
N ILE A 65 9.59 -0.93 11.88
CA ILE A 65 9.78 0.51 11.95
C ILE A 65 9.48 1.02 13.35
N VAL A 66 8.41 0.56 13.98
CA VAL A 66 8.05 0.96 15.35
C VAL A 66 9.10 0.47 16.36
N GLY A 67 9.59 -0.77 16.19
CA GLY A 67 10.60 -1.36 17.08
C GLY A 67 10.07 -1.51 18.51
N ASP A 68 10.87 -1.04 19.46
CA ASP A 68 10.60 -1.08 20.91
C ASP A 68 9.78 0.13 21.45
N ARG A 69 9.37 1.04 20.55
CA ARG A 69 8.59 2.23 20.93
C ARG A 69 7.13 1.87 21.28
N ASP A 70 6.60 2.49 22.31
CA ASP A 70 5.19 2.35 22.70
C ASP A 70 4.27 3.17 21.78
N ILE A 71 4.14 2.72 20.52
CA ILE A 71 3.31 3.33 19.49
C ILE A 71 2.27 2.30 19.04
N PRO A 72 0.96 2.57 19.18
CA PRO A 72 -0.08 1.62 18.79
C PRO A 72 -0.08 1.40 17.27
N ILE A 73 -0.13 0.12 16.85
CA ILE A 73 -0.31 -0.28 15.45
C ILE A 73 -1.72 -0.83 15.26
N VAL A 74 -2.53 -0.16 14.47
CA VAL A 74 -3.92 -0.53 14.19
C VAL A 74 -4.02 -1.10 12.77
N LYS A 75 -4.45 -2.35 12.64
CA LYS A 75 -4.72 -2.99 11.35
C LYS A 75 -6.04 -2.47 10.77
N ASN A 76 -6.05 -2.21 9.46
CA ASN A 76 -7.26 -1.80 8.76
C ASN A 76 -7.35 -2.47 7.38
N ASP A 77 -8.46 -3.13 7.10
CA ASP A 77 -8.70 -3.87 5.86
C ASP A 77 -8.85 -2.95 4.64
N LEU A 78 -9.28 -1.71 4.84
CA LEU A 78 -9.45 -0.74 3.76
C LEU A 78 -8.12 -0.35 3.08
N ILE A 79 -6.99 -0.59 3.75
CA ILE A 79 -5.66 -0.30 3.20
C ILE A 79 -4.87 -1.55 2.74
N LYS A 80 -5.57 -2.68 2.49
CA LYS A 80 -4.99 -3.78 1.73
C LYS A 80 -4.62 -3.32 0.31
N GLU A 81 -3.70 -4.04 -0.34
CA GLU A 81 -3.36 -3.75 -1.73
C GLU A 81 -4.56 -3.99 -2.66
N MET A 82 -4.48 -3.44 -3.85
CA MET A 82 -5.39 -3.75 -4.95
C MET A 82 -5.42 -5.26 -5.21
N CYS A 83 -6.61 -5.81 -5.39
CA CYS A 83 -6.77 -7.20 -5.79
C CYS A 83 -6.52 -7.32 -7.29
N PHE A 84 -5.53 -8.09 -7.70
CA PHE A 84 -5.23 -8.29 -9.11
C PHE A 84 -5.89 -9.55 -9.69
N GLY A 85 -6.71 -10.24 -8.90
CA GLY A 85 -7.42 -11.43 -9.36
C GLY A 85 -6.49 -12.50 -9.92
N ASN A 86 -6.77 -12.97 -11.13
CA ASN A 86 -6.02 -14.05 -11.77
C ASN A 86 -4.56 -13.69 -12.14
N TRP A 87 -4.16 -12.44 -12.03
CA TRP A 87 -2.77 -12.03 -12.30
C TRP A 87 -1.85 -12.17 -11.08
N GLU A 88 -2.40 -12.38 -9.88
CA GLU A 88 -1.57 -12.58 -8.69
C GLU A 88 -0.67 -13.82 -8.83
N GLY A 89 0.61 -13.65 -8.55
CA GLY A 89 1.64 -14.69 -8.73
C GLY A 89 2.23 -14.79 -10.14
N GLN A 90 1.69 -14.07 -11.11
CA GLN A 90 2.24 -14.05 -12.47
C GLN A 90 3.41 -13.05 -12.57
N ASN A 91 4.32 -13.30 -13.53
CA ASN A 91 5.47 -12.43 -13.76
C ASN A 91 5.03 -11.15 -14.48
N MET A 92 5.37 -9.99 -13.91
CA MET A 92 4.97 -8.69 -14.46
C MET A 92 5.52 -8.44 -15.88
N SER A 93 6.73 -8.96 -16.20
CA SER A 93 7.30 -8.78 -17.53
C SER A 93 6.58 -9.62 -18.58
N GLU A 94 6.13 -10.82 -18.20
CA GLU A 94 5.30 -11.69 -19.06
C GLU A 94 3.91 -11.08 -19.26
N LEU A 95 3.29 -10.58 -18.20
CA LEU A 95 2.01 -9.89 -18.31
C LEU A 95 2.07 -8.65 -19.21
N LEU A 96 3.17 -7.90 -19.17
CA LEU A 96 3.37 -6.75 -20.06
C LEU A 96 3.59 -7.14 -21.52
N ALA A 97 4.22 -8.32 -21.77
CA ALA A 97 4.48 -8.82 -23.11
C ALA A 97 3.25 -9.53 -23.71
N ASP A 98 2.60 -10.41 -22.94
CA ASP A 98 1.59 -11.36 -23.40
C ASP A 98 0.19 -11.09 -22.80
N GLY A 99 0.11 -10.28 -21.74
CA GLY A 99 -1.09 -10.08 -20.91
C GLY A 99 -2.18 -9.23 -21.56
N GLY A 100 -2.01 -8.91 -22.84
CA GLY A 100 -3.01 -8.14 -23.58
C GLY A 100 -3.08 -6.67 -23.17
N GLN A 101 -4.07 -5.99 -23.73
CA GLN A 101 -4.27 -4.55 -23.58
C GLN A 101 -4.62 -4.16 -22.14
N ASP A 102 -5.34 -5.01 -21.40
CA ASP A 102 -5.82 -4.70 -20.05
C ASP A 102 -4.68 -4.49 -19.03
N PHE A 103 -3.63 -5.33 -19.05
CA PHE A 103 -2.49 -5.12 -18.15
C PHE A 103 -1.64 -3.90 -18.52
N GLN A 104 -1.59 -3.53 -19.80
CA GLN A 104 -0.95 -2.28 -20.23
C GLN A 104 -1.75 -1.07 -19.77
N TYR A 105 -3.08 -1.15 -19.82
CA TYR A 105 -3.96 -0.09 -19.32
C TYR A 105 -3.78 0.17 -17.84
N PHE A 106 -3.51 -0.86 -17.04
CA PHE A 106 -3.22 -0.68 -15.61
C PHE A 106 -2.18 0.43 -15.35
N PHE A 107 -1.14 0.55 -16.18
CA PHE A 107 -0.10 1.57 -16.00
C PHE A 107 -0.29 2.82 -16.86
N LYS A 108 -0.80 2.67 -18.08
CA LYS A 108 -0.81 3.76 -19.06
C LYS A 108 -2.15 4.48 -19.14
N HIS A 109 -3.22 3.77 -18.88
CA HIS A 109 -4.60 4.24 -19.03
C HIS A 109 -5.48 3.65 -17.91
N PRO A 110 -5.24 4.04 -16.63
CA PRO A 110 -5.98 3.49 -15.48
C PRO A 110 -7.51 3.61 -15.64
N GLU A 111 -7.96 4.64 -16.34
CA GLU A 111 -9.37 4.90 -16.66
C GLU A 111 -9.99 3.86 -17.61
N LEU A 112 -9.16 3.13 -18.35
CA LEU A 112 -9.57 2.08 -19.30
C LEU A 112 -9.28 0.65 -18.76
N TYR A 113 -8.71 0.56 -17.56
CA TYR A 113 -8.38 -0.73 -16.96
C TYR A 113 -9.63 -1.48 -16.53
N HIS A 114 -9.76 -2.73 -16.97
CA HIS A 114 -10.78 -3.67 -16.51
C HIS A 114 -10.16 -4.80 -15.70
N PRO A 115 -10.64 -5.04 -14.47
CA PRO A 115 -10.10 -6.11 -13.64
C PRO A 115 -10.42 -7.49 -14.22
N VAL A 116 -9.50 -8.44 -14.05
CA VAL A 116 -9.69 -9.83 -14.49
C VAL A 116 -10.14 -10.72 -13.33
N GLY A 117 -11.05 -11.64 -13.61
CA GLY A 117 -11.59 -12.55 -12.61
C GLY A 117 -12.29 -11.78 -11.47
N ASN A 118 -11.82 -12.01 -10.24
CA ASN A 118 -12.30 -11.32 -9.03
C ASN A 118 -11.39 -10.13 -8.64
N GLY A 119 -10.69 -9.55 -9.61
CA GLY A 119 -9.85 -8.37 -9.39
C GLY A 119 -10.65 -7.13 -9.00
N GLU A 120 -9.95 -6.11 -8.52
CA GLU A 120 -10.51 -4.82 -8.10
C GLU A 120 -10.27 -3.76 -9.17
N SER A 121 -11.24 -2.92 -9.45
CA SER A 121 -11.07 -1.75 -10.32
C SER A 121 -10.37 -0.59 -9.60
N PHE A 122 -9.86 0.39 -10.36
CA PHE A 122 -9.31 1.62 -9.77
C PHE A 122 -10.39 2.44 -9.05
N GLU A 123 -11.63 2.40 -9.52
CA GLU A 123 -12.73 3.09 -8.88
C GLU A 123 -13.00 2.51 -7.49
N GLU A 124 -13.11 1.18 -7.35
CA GLU A 124 -13.29 0.50 -6.07
C GLU A 124 -12.11 0.77 -5.12
N LEU A 125 -10.87 0.74 -5.65
CA LEU A 125 -9.66 1.07 -4.90
C LEU A 125 -9.71 2.49 -4.35
N CYS A 126 -10.05 3.47 -5.20
CA CYS A 126 -10.13 4.88 -4.81
C CYS A 126 -11.28 5.13 -3.81
N GLN A 127 -12.43 4.47 -3.98
CA GLN A 127 -13.55 4.56 -3.04
C GLN A 127 -13.16 4.08 -1.64
N ARG A 128 -12.53 2.90 -1.51
CA ARG A 128 -12.09 2.41 -0.20
C ARG A 128 -10.93 3.21 0.40
N ALA A 129 -10.04 3.75 -0.44
CA ALA A 129 -8.99 4.66 0.01
C ALA A 129 -9.60 5.95 0.59
N ALA A 130 -10.54 6.56 -0.13
CA ALA A 130 -11.28 7.74 0.34
C ALA A 130 -12.02 7.45 1.65
N ARG A 131 -12.71 6.31 1.73
CA ARG A 131 -13.40 5.87 2.93
C ARG A 131 -12.43 5.73 4.12
N PHE A 132 -11.26 5.13 3.92
CA PHE A 132 -10.24 5.04 4.98
C PHE A 132 -9.79 6.43 5.44
N MET A 133 -9.52 7.33 4.51
CA MET A 133 -9.09 8.68 4.85
C MET A 133 -10.15 9.44 5.64
N THR A 134 -11.42 9.41 5.21
CA THR A 134 -12.51 10.17 5.84
C THR A 134 -12.97 9.56 7.17
N GLU A 135 -13.03 8.23 7.29
CA GLU A 135 -13.57 7.60 8.51
C GLU A 135 -12.49 7.40 9.60
N TYR A 136 -11.22 7.19 9.23
CA TYR A 136 -10.17 6.81 10.18
C TYR A 136 -9.06 7.85 10.34
N VAL A 137 -8.72 8.61 9.31
CA VAL A 137 -7.58 9.53 9.32
C VAL A 137 -8.00 10.96 9.66
N GLU A 138 -8.94 11.53 8.91
CA GLU A 138 -9.35 12.92 9.06
C GLU A 138 -9.86 13.25 10.48
N PRO A 139 -10.63 12.37 11.17
CA PRO A 139 -11.09 12.65 12.53
C PRO A 139 -9.96 12.76 13.57
N LEU A 140 -8.77 12.23 13.26
CA LEU A 140 -7.61 12.29 14.15
C LEU A 140 -6.88 13.63 14.06
N SER A 141 -7.15 14.44 13.05
CA SER A 141 -6.43 15.71 12.81
C SER A 141 -6.52 16.72 13.96
N SER A 142 -7.60 16.65 14.75
CA SER A 142 -7.78 17.47 15.95
C SER A 142 -7.08 16.93 17.20
N LYS A 143 -6.66 15.66 17.19
CA LYS A 143 -6.12 14.97 18.38
C LYS A 143 -4.62 14.68 18.25
N TYR A 144 -4.13 14.44 17.04
CA TYR A 144 -2.78 13.95 16.77
C TYR A 144 -2.01 14.93 15.88
N SER A 145 -0.72 15.05 16.16
CA SER A 145 0.21 15.84 15.34
C SER A 145 0.78 15.05 14.16
N ARG A 146 0.99 13.75 14.36
CA ARG A 146 1.65 12.91 13.34
C ARG A 146 1.21 11.44 13.45
N ILE A 147 0.89 10.84 12.30
CA ILE A 147 0.60 9.42 12.16
C ILE A 147 1.42 8.80 11.03
N MET A 148 1.59 7.47 11.07
CA MET A 148 2.16 6.72 9.97
C MET A 148 1.14 5.73 9.41
N ILE A 149 1.15 5.53 8.10
CA ILE A 149 0.32 4.54 7.39
C ILE A 149 1.27 3.63 6.62
N VAL A 150 1.27 2.34 6.92
CA VAL A 150 2.12 1.35 6.23
C VAL A 150 1.22 0.44 5.39
N ALA A 151 1.34 0.56 4.07
CA ALA A 151 0.48 -0.16 3.15
C ALA A 151 1.24 -0.54 1.85
N HIS A 152 0.65 -0.37 0.66
CA HIS A 152 1.14 -0.93 -0.59
C HIS A 152 1.15 0.13 -1.71
N GLY A 153 1.61 -0.29 -2.92
CA GLY A 153 1.83 0.64 -4.03
C GLY A 153 0.57 1.36 -4.49
N ALA A 154 -0.42 0.60 -4.97
CA ALA A 154 -1.61 1.19 -5.56
C ALA A 154 -2.50 1.88 -4.51
N ILE A 155 -2.72 1.26 -3.33
CA ILE A 155 -3.55 1.88 -2.29
C ILE A 155 -2.90 3.16 -1.72
N ASN A 156 -1.57 3.23 -1.59
CA ASN A 156 -0.89 4.46 -1.16
C ASN A 156 -1.14 5.59 -2.16
N LYS A 157 -1.08 5.27 -3.45
CA LYS A 157 -1.35 6.23 -4.51
C LYS A 157 -2.80 6.70 -4.48
N ALA A 158 -3.76 5.78 -4.31
CA ALA A 158 -5.18 6.12 -4.18
C ALA A 158 -5.46 7.05 -2.97
N MET A 159 -4.81 6.81 -1.82
CA MET A 159 -4.89 7.73 -0.68
C MET A 159 -4.32 9.12 -1.00
N MET A 160 -3.20 9.18 -1.72
CA MET A 160 -2.63 10.47 -2.15
C MET A 160 -3.52 11.21 -3.13
N MET A 161 -4.21 10.50 -4.03
CA MET A 161 -5.19 11.10 -4.95
C MET A 161 -6.38 11.71 -4.20
N HIS A 162 -6.87 11.03 -3.14
CA HIS A 162 -7.92 11.60 -2.29
C HIS A 162 -7.51 12.97 -1.73
N VAL A 163 -6.27 13.10 -1.26
CA VAL A 163 -5.74 14.37 -0.71
C VAL A 163 -5.55 15.44 -1.79
N LYS A 164 -5.02 15.06 -2.94
CA LYS A 164 -4.63 15.99 -4.02
C LYS A 164 -5.72 16.24 -5.06
N LYS A 165 -6.78 15.41 -5.08
CA LYS A 165 -7.90 15.50 -6.03
C LYS A 165 -7.46 15.43 -7.51
N HIS A 166 -6.53 14.53 -7.84
CA HIS A 166 -6.16 14.26 -9.22
C HIS A 166 -7.20 13.39 -9.94
N PRO A 167 -7.36 13.53 -11.26
CA PRO A 167 -8.18 12.62 -12.04
C PRO A 167 -7.52 11.23 -12.17
N LEU A 168 -8.31 10.23 -12.57
CA LEU A 168 -7.82 8.84 -12.62
C LEU A 168 -6.72 8.63 -13.66
N GLU A 169 -6.73 9.38 -14.74
CA GLU A 169 -5.72 9.37 -15.81
C GLU A 169 -4.30 9.72 -15.26
N GLU A 170 -4.23 10.42 -14.15
CA GLU A 170 -2.99 10.82 -13.47
C GLU A 170 -2.65 9.90 -12.27
N PHE A 171 -3.20 8.67 -12.25
CA PHE A 171 -3.04 7.78 -11.11
C PHE A 171 -1.56 7.42 -10.83
N TRP A 172 -0.76 7.16 -11.85
CA TRP A 172 0.65 6.74 -11.71
C TRP A 172 1.70 7.87 -11.80
#